data_43ef9c6fca779c54363c5c0bb1991555
#
_entry.id   43ef9c6fca779c54363c5c0bb1991555
#
_cell.length_a   1.000
_cell.length_b   1.000
_cell.length_c   1.000
_cell.angle_alpha   90.00
_cell.angle_beta   90.00
_cell.angle_gamma   90.00
#
_symmetry.space_group_name_H-M   'P 1'
#
loop_
_entity.id
_entity.type
_entity.pdbx_description
1 polymer ?
#
loop_
_entity_poly.entity_id
_entity_poly.type
_entity_poly.pdbx_seq_one_letter_code
_entity_poly.pdbx_strand_id
1 'polypeptide(L)'
;MEKKMKRRSYVRVVSFVAALAAVLVTASICGNVRASKYKRQITLSQQRALTELDGRLREIGASLKKGVYSSTPPMLSGMASELSRETLAAKSSLSVLPLENTNLENTYKFLSQVGDFTETLNRKVASGESISDEERENLRSLITFCDALSGEVSNIRADMFDGSFSFSQKSGELALTGEKTEYLAGDMEDAQQSLSDYPTLIYDGPFSDHIMSAQPKMTSGAKEISKENALDAAAAFLGCDKKEISFLSEESGNVPAYCFSHNNKTVAVTKNGGYVIYMLDSSFAGEAKLKTADALKKASEFLASHGYADMKESYYSTSDGVCTVNYAYKKDGVIYYPDLIKVGVNLETGDIASFDAKGYIMNHTERSLSSDILSRAEAQKSVSGLLTVLDSKRAVIPTKSKGEKDCWEFHCADKDGNEVLVYIDTKTGYEDDILLLLYSDGGILTK
;
A
#
# COMPACT_ATOMS: atom_id res chain seq x y z
N MET A 1 49.35 70.45 3.18
CA MET A 1 50.46 69.46 3.17
C MET A 1 49.94 68.11 2.92
N GLU A 2 49.85 67.67 1.66
CA GLU A 2 49.52 66.28 1.30
C GLU A 2 50.74 65.39 1.52
N LYS A 3 50.63 64.49 2.50
CA LYS A 3 51.69 63.51 2.81
C LYS A 3 51.59 62.37 1.77
N LYS A 4 52.31 62.44 0.65
CA LYS A 4 52.44 61.37 -0.34
C LYS A 4 52.92 60.09 0.37
N MET A 5 52.09 59.11 0.47
CA MET A 5 52.42 57.77 1.00
C MET A 5 53.54 57.14 0.16
N LYS A 6 54.59 56.61 0.81
CA LYS A 6 55.69 55.94 0.13
C LYS A 6 55.12 54.73 -0.68
N ARG A 7 55.45 54.57 -1.96
CA ARG A 7 54.99 53.55 -2.88
C ARG A 7 54.94 52.12 -2.28
N ARG A 8 55.90 51.79 -1.41
CA ARG A 8 55.93 50.50 -0.68
C ARG A 8 54.79 50.35 0.33
N SER A 9 54.39 51.40 1.03
CA SER A 9 53.30 51.41 1.99
C SER A 9 51.95 51.31 1.26
N TYR A 10 51.79 51.97 0.12
CA TYR A 10 50.60 51.83 -0.76
C TYR A 10 50.40 50.43 -1.26
N VAL A 11 51.47 49.81 -1.82
CA VAL A 11 51.43 48.45 -2.30
C VAL A 11 51.05 47.45 -1.19
N ARG A 12 51.59 47.60 0.02
CA ARG A 12 51.25 46.79 1.18
C ARG A 12 49.75 46.91 1.56
N VAL A 13 49.23 48.14 1.64
CA VAL A 13 47.80 48.35 1.98
C VAL A 13 46.91 47.76 0.92
N VAL A 14 47.19 47.95 -0.37
CA VAL A 14 46.42 47.36 -1.47
C VAL A 14 46.45 45.84 -1.41
N SER A 15 47.62 45.22 -1.14
CA SER A 15 47.74 43.76 -1.01
C SER A 15 46.94 43.21 0.18
N PHE A 16 46.96 43.89 1.33
CA PHE A 16 46.14 43.49 2.49
C PHE A 16 44.65 43.65 2.22
N VAL A 17 44.22 44.71 1.57
CA VAL A 17 42.81 44.93 1.21
C VAL A 17 42.36 43.85 0.20
N ALA A 18 43.21 43.56 -0.81
CA ALA A 18 42.91 42.50 -1.77
C ALA A 18 42.82 41.10 -1.12
N ALA A 19 43.73 40.79 -0.18
CA ALA A 19 43.70 39.53 0.56
C ALA A 19 42.46 39.46 1.47
N LEU A 20 42.11 40.54 2.16
CA LEU A 20 40.88 40.58 2.98
C LEU A 20 39.64 40.42 2.12
N ALA A 21 39.55 41.08 0.97
CA ALA A 21 38.45 40.94 0.03
C ALA A 21 38.31 39.48 -0.48
N ALA A 22 39.44 38.85 -0.82
CA ALA A 22 39.46 37.45 -1.24
C ALA A 22 38.95 36.50 -0.15
N VAL A 23 39.34 36.73 1.13
CA VAL A 23 38.85 35.95 2.29
C VAL A 23 37.34 36.16 2.48
N LEU A 24 36.84 37.38 2.39
CA LEU A 24 35.42 37.69 2.54
C LEU A 24 34.58 37.05 1.42
N VAL A 25 35.04 37.10 0.17
CA VAL A 25 34.38 36.45 -0.97
C VAL A 25 34.33 34.94 -0.77
N THR A 26 35.44 34.32 -0.39
CA THR A 26 35.49 32.86 -0.12
C THR A 26 34.58 32.47 1.03
N ALA A 27 34.58 33.23 2.12
CA ALA A 27 33.69 32.99 3.25
C ALA A 27 32.22 33.14 2.86
N SER A 28 31.88 34.14 2.03
CA SER A 28 30.52 34.34 1.51
C SER A 28 30.06 33.16 0.60
N ILE A 29 30.94 32.73 -0.31
CA ILE A 29 30.63 31.56 -1.19
C ILE A 29 30.46 30.32 -0.34
N CYS A 30 31.35 30.02 0.59
CA CYS A 30 31.24 28.87 1.48
C CYS A 30 29.98 28.94 2.36
N GLY A 31 29.62 30.11 2.84
CA GLY A 31 28.40 30.35 3.60
C GLY A 31 27.16 30.07 2.79
N ASN A 32 27.08 30.59 1.56
CA ASN A 32 25.95 30.37 0.67
C ASN A 32 25.80 28.89 0.26
N VAL A 33 26.89 28.17 -0.01
CA VAL A 33 26.86 26.73 -0.33
C VAL A 33 26.35 25.91 0.88
N ARG A 34 26.81 26.23 2.09
CA ARG A 34 26.32 25.58 3.32
C ARG A 34 24.84 25.86 3.55
N ALA A 35 24.42 27.12 3.44
CA ALA A 35 23.03 27.54 3.59
C ALA A 35 22.12 26.78 2.58
N SER A 36 22.52 26.68 1.32
CA SER A 36 21.81 25.95 0.29
C SER A 36 21.68 24.46 0.60
N LYS A 37 22.76 23.83 1.12
CA LYS A 37 22.71 22.42 1.56
C LYS A 37 21.75 22.23 2.73
N TYR A 38 21.79 23.07 3.75
CA TYR A 38 20.86 22.99 4.88
C TYR A 38 19.41 23.23 4.46
N LYS A 39 19.18 24.22 3.60
CA LYS A 39 17.84 24.47 3.05
C LYS A 39 17.28 23.24 2.34
N ARG A 40 18.11 22.60 1.49
CA ARG A 40 17.72 21.37 0.79
C ARG A 40 17.43 20.21 1.77
N GLN A 41 18.23 20.03 2.80
CA GLN A 41 18.01 18.99 3.81
C GLN A 41 16.69 19.22 4.56
N ILE A 42 16.39 20.46 4.95
CA ILE A 42 15.13 20.82 5.60
C ILE A 42 13.96 20.54 4.67
N THR A 43 14.02 20.96 3.41
CA THR A 43 12.96 20.70 2.42
C THR A 43 12.72 19.21 2.23
N LEU A 44 13.76 18.39 2.08
CA LEU A 44 13.64 16.93 1.96
C LEU A 44 13.05 16.29 3.23
N SER A 45 13.42 16.81 4.41
CA SER A 45 12.84 16.34 5.68
C SER A 45 11.35 16.64 5.77
N GLN A 46 10.94 17.84 5.35
CA GLN A 46 9.54 18.27 5.31
C GLN A 46 8.72 17.45 4.28
N GLN A 47 9.27 17.21 3.09
CA GLN A 47 8.64 16.33 2.07
C GLN A 47 8.40 14.91 2.60
N ARG A 48 9.41 14.35 3.28
CA ARG A 48 9.28 13.05 3.92
C ARG A 48 8.19 13.08 5.00
N ALA A 49 8.20 14.07 5.87
CA ALA A 49 7.24 14.21 6.95
C ALA A 49 5.80 14.34 6.42
N LEU A 50 5.57 15.10 5.34
CA LEU A 50 4.26 15.18 4.67
C LEU A 50 3.84 13.84 4.06
N THR A 51 4.76 13.13 3.40
CA THR A 51 4.46 11.81 2.82
C THR A 51 4.10 10.80 3.89
N GLU A 52 4.83 10.80 5.01
CA GLU A 52 4.53 9.94 6.15
C GLU A 52 3.19 10.31 6.79
N LEU A 53 2.91 11.60 6.99
CA LEU A 53 1.64 12.08 7.54
C LEU A 53 0.44 11.67 6.69
N ASP A 54 0.53 11.87 5.36
CA ASP A 54 -0.51 11.45 4.41
C ASP A 54 -0.78 9.94 4.52
N GLY A 55 0.26 9.11 4.53
CA GLY A 55 0.13 7.67 4.72
C GLY A 55 -0.56 7.31 6.05
N ARG A 56 -0.16 7.96 7.17
CA ARG A 56 -0.76 7.72 8.48
C ARG A 56 -2.22 8.13 8.56
N LEU A 57 -2.59 9.28 7.97
CA LEU A 57 -3.99 9.71 7.92
C LEU A 57 -4.86 8.72 7.15
N ARG A 58 -4.37 8.16 6.05
CA ARG A 58 -5.08 7.10 5.30
C ARG A 58 -5.28 5.83 6.12
N GLU A 59 -4.28 5.40 6.89
CA GLU A 59 -4.41 4.24 7.78
C GLU A 59 -5.40 4.52 8.93
N ILE A 60 -5.34 5.70 9.52
CA ILE A 60 -6.33 6.14 10.53
C ILE A 60 -7.73 6.10 9.93
N GLY A 61 -7.94 6.69 8.74
CA GLY A 61 -9.23 6.69 8.07
C GLY A 61 -9.77 5.28 7.78
N ALA A 62 -8.90 4.37 7.32
CA ALA A 62 -9.30 2.97 7.11
C ALA A 62 -9.68 2.27 8.41
N SER A 63 -8.90 2.43 9.48
CA SER A 63 -9.18 1.85 10.79
C SER A 63 -10.49 2.41 11.38
N LEU A 64 -10.75 3.70 11.24
CA LEU A 64 -12.02 4.31 11.66
C LEU A 64 -13.22 3.74 10.87
N LYS A 65 -13.09 3.59 9.53
CA LYS A 65 -14.15 3.01 8.67
C LYS A 65 -14.45 1.56 9.07
N LYS A 66 -13.43 0.73 9.30
CA LYS A 66 -13.58 -0.64 9.83
C LYS A 66 -14.27 -0.64 11.19
N GLY A 67 -13.94 0.33 12.04
CA GLY A 67 -14.51 0.49 13.35
C GLY A 67 -16.03 0.69 13.37
N VAL A 68 -16.59 1.32 12.35
CA VAL A 68 -18.06 1.48 12.22
C VAL A 68 -18.76 0.12 12.18
N TYR A 69 -18.12 -0.87 11.54
CA TYR A 69 -18.68 -2.21 11.34
C TYR A 69 -18.23 -3.22 12.40
N SER A 70 -17.29 -2.87 13.28
CA SER A 70 -16.78 -3.76 14.31
C SER A 70 -17.84 -4.04 15.37
N SER A 71 -18.00 -5.31 15.74
CA SER A 71 -19.01 -5.77 16.69
C SER A 71 -18.42 -6.55 17.86
N THR A 72 -17.21 -7.09 17.74
CA THR A 72 -16.61 -7.95 18.75
C THR A 72 -15.50 -7.27 19.55
N PRO A 73 -15.32 -7.55 20.86
CA PRO A 73 -14.28 -6.94 21.69
C PRO A 73 -12.85 -7.12 21.15
N PRO A 74 -12.44 -8.29 20.60
CA PRO A 74 -11.11 -8.44 20.03
C PRO A 74 -10.84 -7.54 18.84
N MET A 75 -11.83 -7.36 17.94
CA MET A 75 -11.71 -6.45 16.81
C MET A 75 -11.57 -5.01 17.26
N LEU A 76 -12.39 -4.57 18.23
CA LEU A 76 -12.30 -3.24 18.82
C LEU A 76 -10.96 -2.98 19.50
N SER A 77 -10.42 -3.96 20.22
CA SER A 77 -9.08 -3.87 20.83
C SER A 77 -7.98 -3.74 19.80
N GLY A 78 -8.05 -4.53 18.72
CA GLY A 78 -7.11 -4.45 17.60
C GLY A 78 -7.13 -3.07 16.95
N MET A 79 -8.33 -2.56 16.65
CA MET A 79 -8.53 -1.23 16.08
C MET A 79 -8.00 -0.12 17.00
N ALA A 80 -8.32 -0.17 18.31
CA ALA A 80 -7.83 0.81 19.29
C ALA A 80 -6.30 0.85 19.33
N SER A 81 -5.65 -0.31 19.31
CA SER A 81 -4.19 -0.42 19.28
C SER A 81 -3.59 0.16 18.00
N GLU A 82 -4.22 -0.10 16.86
CA GLU A 82 -3.81 0.43 15.55
C GLU A 82 -3.97 1.95 15.48
N LEU A 83 -5.14 2.47 15.83
CA LEU A 83 -5.40 3.91 15.88
C LEU A 83 -4.43 4.64 16.80
N SER A 84 -4.13 4.08 17.98
CA SER A 84 -3.15 4.65 18.91
C SER A 84 -1.76 4.75 18.26
N ARG A 85 -1.30 3.67 17.63
CA ARG A 85 0.01 3.63 16.96
C ARG A 85 0.10 4.63 15.81
N GLU A 86 -0.89 4.64 14.92
CA GLU A 86 -0.91 5.52 13.75
C GLU A 86 -1.05 6.99 14.16
N THR A 87 -1.85 7.28 15.18
CA THR A 87 -2.00 8.64 15.73
C THR A 87 -0.70 9.18 16.31
N LEU A 88 0.04 8.36 17.06
CA LEU A 88 1.35 8.75 17.60
C LEU A 88 2.36 8.97 16.49
N ALA A 89 2.39 8.11 15.47
CA ALA A 89 3.26 8.25 14.31
C ALA A 89 2.91 9.51 13.50
N ALA A 90 1.63 9.79 13.27
CA ALA A 90 1.16 10.99 12.58
C ALA A 90 1.56 12.28 13.35
N LYS A 91 1.38 12.30 14.67
CA LYS A 91 1.85 13.43 15.52
C LYS A 91 3.36 13.63 15.43
N SER A 92 4.14 12.55 15.38
CA SER A 92 5.60 12.62 15.19
C SER A 92 5.96 13.24 13.84
N SER A 93 5.32 12.83 12.75
CA SER A 93 5.55 13.41 11.42
C SER A 93 5.13 14.89 11.38
N LEU A 94 4.00 15.22 12.00
CA LEU A 94 3.48 16.59 12.10
C LEU A 94 4.46 17.53 12.86
N SER A 95 5.14 17.02 13.89
CA SER A 95 6.10 17.81 14.69
C SER A 95 7.34 18.28 13.91
N VAL A 96 7.64 17.70 12.77
CA VAL A 96 8.75 18.09 11.88
C VAL A 96 8.36 19.27 10.98
N LEU A 97 7.05 19.54 10.85
CA LEU A 97 6.51 20.56 9.97
C LEU A 97 6.35 21.89 10.74
N PRO A 98 6.64 23.04 10.12
CA PRO A 98 6.42 24.36 10.73
C PRO A 98 4.91 24.67 10.74
N LEU A 99 4.29 24.55 11.91
CA LEU A 99 2.84 24.69 12.09
C LEU A 99 2.33 26.14 12.06
N GLU A 100 3.22 27.11 12.34
CA GLU A 100 2.86 28.51 12.62
C GLU A 100 2.12 29.25 11.50
N ASN A 101 2.09 28.70 10.28
CA ASN A 101 1.49 29.34 9.11
C ASN A 101 0.67 28.36 8.24
N THR A 102 0.18 27.29 8.81
CA THR A 102 -0.57 26.25 8.07
C THR A 102 -1.82 25.84 8.84
N ASN A 103 -2.86 25.41 8.13
CA ASN A 103 -4.06 24.83 8.74
C ASN A 103 -3.80 23.45 9.42
N LEU A 104 -2.54 23.03 9.50
CA LEU A 104 -2.13 21.78 10.14
C LEU A 104 -2.39 21.75 11.66
N GLU A 105 -2.72 22.89 12.27
CA GLU A 105 -3.21 22.92 13.66
C GLU A 105 -4.47 22.10 13.85
N ASN A 106 -5.39 22.12 12.89
CA ASN A 106 -6.59 21.30 12.91
C ASN A 106 -6.26 19.80 12.84
N THR A 107 -5.20 19.43 12.11
CA THR A 107 -4.69 18.05 12.07
C THR A 107 -4.26 17.58 13.46
N TYR A 108 -3.58 18.43 14.24
CA TYR A 108 -3.17 18.08 15.60
C TYR A 108 -4.38 17.86 16.53
N LYS A 109 -5.40 18.74 16.44
CA LYS A 109 -6.66 18.60 17.20
C LYS A 109 -7.37 17.30 16.84
N PHE A 110 -7.50 17.00 15.54
CA PHE A 110 -8.08 15.74 15.07
C PHE A 110 -7.34 14.52 15.63
N LEU A 111 -6.01 14.49 15.51
CA LEU A 111 -5.21 13.39 16.05
C LEU A 111 -5.37 13.24 17.57
N SER A 112 -5.63 14.33 18.29
CA SER A 112 -5.94 14.25 19.73
C SER A 112 -7.30 13.63 19.97
N GLN A 113 -8.33 14.04 19.24
CA GLN A 113 -9.68 13.45 19.33
C GLN A 113 -9.70 11.96 18.99
N VAL A 114 -8.93 11.53 17.96
CA VAL A 114 -8.77 10.09 17.66
C VAL A 114 -8.10 9.37 18.82
N GLY A 115 -7.10 9.99 19.48
CA GLY A 115 -6.45 9.44 20.67
C GLY A 115 -7.44 9.24 21.83
N ASP A 116 -8.24 10.26 22.13
CA ASP A 116 -9.26 10.22 23.20
C ASP A 116 -10.34 9.16 22.90
N PHE A 117 -10.75 9.06 21.64
CA PHE A 117 -11.67 8.01 21.19
C PHE A 117 -11.07 6.61 21.39
N THR A 118 -9.80 6.43 21.05
CA THR A 118 -9.05 5.18 21.26
C THR A 118 -9.06 4.75 22.73
N GLU A 119 -8.87 5.70 23.66
CA GLU A 119 -8.93 5.43 25.10
C GLU A 119 -10.34 4.98 25.54
N THR A 120 -11.38 5.59 24.97
CA THR A 120 -12.77 5.20 25.22
C THR A 120 -13.04 3.77 24.74
N LEU A 121 -12.55 3.39 23.55
CA LEU A 121 -12.66 2.02 23.04
C LEU A 121 -11.96 1.01 23.95
N ASN A 122 -10.75 1.31 24.40
CA ASN A 122 -10.01 0.43 25.30
C ASN A 122 -10.75 0.20 26.63
N ARG A 123 -11.38 1.23 27.18
CA ARG A 123 -12.19 1.09 28.40
C ARG A 123 -13.40 0.20 28.17
N LYS A 124 -14.10 0.35 27.04
CA LYS A 124 -15.26 -0.49 26.69
C LYS A 124 -14.87 -1.95 26.48
N VAL A 125 -13.77 -2.20 25.77
CA VAL A 125 -13.24 -3.56 25.62
C VAL A 125 -12.96 -4.20 26.99
N ALA A 126 -12.37 -3.43 27.90
CA ALA A 126 -12.06 -3.92 29.26
C ALA A 126 -13.32 -4.21 30.09
N SER A 127 -14.43 -3.47 29.86
CA SER A 127 -15.72 -3.72 30.52
C SER A 127 -16.62 -4.75 29.80
N GLY A 128 -16.20 -5.21 28.63
CA GLY A 128 -17.00 -6.15 27.81
C GLY A 128 -18.20 -5.48 27.13
N GLU A 129 -18.17 -4.15 27.00
CA GLU A 129 -19.23 -3.37 26.35
C GLU A 129 -19.02 -3.28 24.84
N SER A 130 -20.11 -3.16 24.09
CA SER A 130 -20.07 -2.86 22.65
C SER A 130 -20.08 -1.35 22.38
N ILE A 131 -19.75 -0.96 21.16
CA ILE A 131 -19.87 0.44 20.70
C ILE A 131 -21.35 0.82 20.62
N SER A 132 -21.72 1.95 21.22
CA SER A 132 -23.07 2.52 21.14
C SER A 132 -23.32 3.20 19.80
N ASP A 133 -24.59 3.48 19.48
CA ASP A 133 -24.94 4.21 18.24
C ASP A 133 -24.38 5.63 18.23
N GLU A 134 -24.32 6.31 19.39
CA GLU A 134 -23.70 7.63 19.53
C GLU A 134 -22.20 7.58 19.24
N GLU A 135 -21.50 6.57 19.70
CA GLU A 135 -20.06 6.39 19.42
C GLU A 135 -19.81 6.02 17.96
N ARG A 136 -20.73 5.30 17.31
CA ARG A 136 -20.68 5.07 15.87
C ARG A 136 -20.87 6.35 15.06
N GLU A 137 -21.71 7.26 15.53
CA GLU A 137 -21.88 8.57 14.91
C GLU A 137 -20.65 9.45 15.09
N ASN A 138 -20.01 9.39 16.27
CA ASN A 138 -18.72 10.04 16.50
C ASN A 138 -17.64 9.47 15.57
N LEU A 139 -17.61 8.14 15.33
CA LEU A 139 -16.73 7.54 14.33
C LEU A 139 -16.96 8.10 12.94
N ARG A 140 -18.22 8.23 12.49
CA ARG A 140 -18.54 8.79 11.17
C ARG A 140 -18.08 10.24 11.03
N SER A 141 -18.25 11.04 12.09
CA SER A 141 -17.75 12.41 12.13
C SER A 141 -16.22 12.45 12.03
N LEU A 142 -15.52 11.57 12.76
CA LEU A 142 -14.05 11.45 12.66
C LEU A 142 -13.59 10.99 11.27
N ILE A 143 -14.33 10.10 10.61
CA ILE A 143 -14.04 9.65 9.23
C ILE A 143 -14.14 10.83 8.25
N THR A 144 -15.25 11.58 8.28
CA THR A 144 -15.45 12.75 7.39
C THR A 144 -14.33 13.75 7.56
N PHE A 145 -13.93 14.03 8.80
CA PHE A 145 -12.84 14.96 9.07
C PHE A 145 -11.48 14.41 8.64
N CYS A 146 -11.26 13.10 8.83
CA CYS A 146 -10.03 12.42 8.38
C CYS A 146 -9.85 12.46 6.86
N ASP A 147 -10.94 12.19 6.13
CA ASP A 147 -10.92 12.21 4.66
C ASP A 147 -10.63 13.63 4.14
N ALA A 148 -11.23 14.67 4.72
CA ALA A 148 -10.94 16.07 4.38
C ALA A 148 -9.48 16.44 4.66
N LEU A 149 -8.94 16.09 5.84
CA LEU A 149 -7.54 16.35 6.19
C LEU A 149 -6.55 15.59 5.29
N SER A 150 -6.87 14.34 4.95
CA SER A 150 -6.04 13.54 4.06
C SER A 150 -5.95 14.18 2.67
N GLY A 151 -7.07 14.71 2.15
CA GLY A 151 -7.12 15.47 0.91
C GLY A 151 -6.25 16.73 0.98
N GLU A 152 -6.36 17.53 2.04
CA GLU A 152 -5.57 18.75 2.23
C GLU A 152 -4.06 18.45 2.31
N VAL A 153 -3.65 17.48 3.12
CA VAL A 153 -2.25 17.07 3.24
C VAL A 153 -1.71 16.55 1.91
N SER A 154 -2.51 15.82 1.17
CA SER A 154 -2.16 15.30 -0.16
C SER A 154 -1.92 16.44 -1.16
N ASN A 155 -2.77 17.48 -1.16
CA ASN A 155 -2.61 18.66 -2.01
C ASN A 155 -1.34 19.44 -1.64
N ILE A 156 -1.10 19.71 -0.34
CA ILE A 156 0.14 20.36 0.13
C ILE A 156 1.37 19.56 -0.30
N ARG A 157 1.29 18.24 -0.21
CA ARG A 157 2.37 17.35 -0.65
C ARG A 157 2.61 17.48 -2.16
N ALA A 158 1.58 17.45 -2.99
CA ALA A 158 1.69 17.61 -4.44
C ALA A 158 2.32 18.98 -4.78
N ASP A 159 1.82 20.06 -4.21
CA ASP A 159 2.34 21.42 -4.39
C ASP A 159 3.81 21.57 -3.95
N MET A 160 4.22 20.80 -2.96
CA MET A 160 5.61 20.80 -2.51
C MET A 160 6.53 20.00 -3.43
N PHE A 161 6.02 18.94 -4.08
CA PHE A 161 6.78 18.14 -5.05
C PHE A 161 6.93 18.85 -6.41
N ASP A 162 5.94 19.59 -6.85
CA ASP A 162 6.02 20.38 -8.09
C ASP A 162 6.73 21.73 -7.91
N GLY A 163 7.02 22.12 -6.64
CA GLY A 163 7.75 23.34 -6.29
C GLY A 163 6.88 24.58 -6.18
N SER A 164 5.55 24.47 -6.29
CA SER A 164 4.61 25.60 -6.11
C SER A 164 4.47 26.01 -4.65
N PHE A 165 4.80 25.11 -3.72
CA PHE A 165 4.78 25.35 -2.27
C PHE A 165 6.11 25.05 -1.59
N SER A 166 6.52 25.89 -0.62
CA SER A 166 7.67 25.65 0.25
C SER A 166 7.48 26.31 1.61
N PHE A 167 7.64 25.57 2.69
CA PHE A 167 7.63 26.10 4.06
C PHE A 167 8.71 27.13 4.34
N SER A 168 9.83 27.10 3.61
CA SER A 168 10.98 27.97 3.86
C SER A 168 10.89 29.37 3.25
N GLN A 169 9.89 29.64 2.43
CA GLN A 169 9.69 30.96 1.81
C GLN A 169 8.96 31.96 2.72
N LYS A 170 8.59 31.56 3.94
CA LYS A 170 7.61 32.31 4.75
C LYS A 170 8.10 32.87 6.09
N SER A 171 9.37 33.00 6.32
CA SER A 171 9.85 33.74 7.52
C SER A 171 9.99 35.28 7.37
N GLY A 172 9.42 35.83 6.32
CA GLY A 172 9.40 37.29 6.12
C GLY A 172 8.40 37.65 5.03
N GLU A 173 7.25 38.18 5.39
CA GLU A 173 6.16 38.60 4.52
C GLU A 173 5.41 37.46 3.84
N LEU A 174 4.45 36.91 4.55
CA LEU A 174 3.34 36.19 3.96
C LEU A 174 2.14 37.09 3.81
N ALA A 175 2.10 37.85 2.74
CA ALA A 175 0.85 38.17 2.13
C ALA A 175 0.42 36.90 1.34
N LEU A 176 -0.42 36.06 1.92
CA LEU A 176 -1.40 35.34 1.12
C LEU A 176 -2.17 36.40 0.37
N THR A 177 -1.81 36.67 -0.89
CA THR A 177 -2.71 37.29 -1.83
C THR A 177 -3.96 36.43 -1.80
N GLY A 178 -5.10 37.05 -1.43
CA GLY A 178 -6.34 36.45 -0.99
C GLY A 178 -7.10 35.59 -1.97
N GLU A 179 -6.47 34.65 -2.65
CA GLU A 179 -7.12 33.72 -3.58
C GLU A 179 -6.99 32.24 -3.21
N LYS A 180 -6.27 31.88 -2.13
CA LYS A 180 -6.11 30.47 -1.70
C LYS A 180 -6.52 30.16 -0.26
N THR A 181 -7.18 31.06 0.44
CA THR A 181 -7.76 30.81 1.76
C THR A 181 -9.18 30.22 1.70
N GLU A 182 -9.71 29.95 0.52
CA GLU A 182 -11.03 29.34 0.31
C GLU A 182 -11.06 27.80 0.39
N TYR A 183 -9.91 27.14 0.60
CA TYR A 183 -9.87 25.67 0.68
C TYR A 183 -10.48 25.06 1.94
N LEU A 184 -10.94 25.84 2.90
CA LEU A 184 -11.64 25.35 4.10
C LEU A 184 -13.13 25.66 4.15
N ALA A 185 -13.69 26.35 3.13
CA ALA A 185 -15.10 26.73 3.10
C ALA A 185 -15.80 26.35 1.78
N GLY A 186 -15.12 25.75 0.83
CA GLY A 186 -15.68 25.27 -0.43
C GLY A 186 -16.26 23.88 -0.27
N ASP A 187 -17.53 23.83 -0.46
CA ASP A 187 -18.44 22.72 -0.72
C ASP A 187 -17.88 21.29 -0.60
N MET A 188 -18.39 20.61 0.41
CA MET A 188 -18.20 19.18 0.67
C MET A 188 -18.67 18.24 -0.47
N GLU A 189 -19.29 18.79 -1.52
CA GLU A 189 -19.72 18.03 -2.72
C GLU A 189 -18.57 17.74 -3.70
N ASP A 190 -17.51 18.58 -3.75
CA ASP A 190 -16.38 18.36 -4.67
C ASP A 190 -15.34 17.35 -4.14
N ALA A 191 -15.35 17.02 -2.85
CA ALA A 191 -14.41 16.07 -2.26
C ALA A 191 -14.64 14.60 -2.69
N GLN A 192 -15.84 14.28 -3.18
CA GLN A 192 -16.16 12.93 -3.69
C GLN A 192 -15.63 12.68 -5.12
N GLN A 193 -15.36 13.73 -5.89
CA GLN A 193 -14.94 13.61 -7.28
C GLN A 193 -13.42 13.56 -7.49
N SER A 194 -12.63 13.96 -6.50
CA SER A 194 -11.16 13.98 -6.59
C SER A 194 -10.45 12.68 -6.21
N LEU A 195 -11.19 11.61 -5.88
CA LEU A 195 -10.62 10.28 -5.54
C LEU A 195 -10.28 9.43 -6.77
N SER A 196 -10.63 9.88 -8.00
CA SER A 196 -10.46 9.10 -9.22
C SER A 196 -9.07 9.18 -9.87
N ASP A 197 -8.21 10.12 -9.49
CA ASP A 197 -6.96 10.41 -10.21
C ASP A 197 -5.67 10.04 -9.47
N TYR A 198 -5.69 9.02 -8.59
CA TYR A 198 -4.46 8.52 -8.00
C TYR A 198 -3.83 7.43 -8.83
N PRO A 199 -2.51 7.53 -9.16
CA PRO A 199 -1.80 6.40 -9.73
C PRO A 199 -1.90 5.23 -8.75
N THR A 200 -2.45 4.15 -9.24
CA THR A 200 -2.62 2.90 -8.51
C THR A 200 -1.24 2.43 -8.04
N LEU A 201 -0.89 2.68 -6.79
CA LEU A 201 0.12 1.86 -6.15
C LEU A 201 -0.41 0.43 -6.29
N ILE A 202 0.36 -0.43 -6.93
CA ILE A 202 0.07 -1.87 -7.01
C ILE A 202 0.17 -2.37 -5.58
N TYR A 203 -0.92 -2.25 -4.85
CA TYR A 203 -1.05 -2.75 -3.49
C TYR A 203 -1.39 -4.22 -3.62
N ASP A 204 -0.47 -5.05 -3.21
CA ASP A 204 -0.61 -6.51 -3.27
C ASP A 204 -1.76 -7.07 -2.41
N GLY A 205 -2.58 -6.20 -1.86
CA GLY A 205 -3.66 -6.53 -0.94
C GLY A 205 -3.14 -6.81 0.48
N PRO A 206 -4.00 -6.73 1.51
CA PRO A 206 -3.59 -6.82 2.91
C PRO A 206 -3.01 -8.18 3.29
N PHE A 207 -3.16 -9.20 2.46
CA PHE A 207 -2.70 -10.57 2.71
C PHE A 207 -1.35 -10.90 2.06
N SER A 208 -0.72 -9.99 1.30
CA SER A 208 0.53 -10.26 0.57
C SER A 208 1.82 -9.81 1.30
N ASP A 209 1.73 -8.92 2.27
CA ASP A 209 2.90 -8.35 2.97
C ASP A 209 3.75 -9.39 3.75
N HIS A 210 3.20 -10.58 4.00
CA HIS A 210 3.87 -11.63 4.79
C HIS A 210 4.83 -12.52 4.00
N ILE A 211 4.85 -12.38 2.68
CA ILE A 211 5.55 -13.29 1.76
C ILE A 211 7.07 -13.13 1.83
N MET A 212 7.58 -11.96 2.19
CA MET A 212 8.98 -11.59 1.95
C MET A 212 10.01 -12.22 2.91
N SER A 213 9.63 -12.74 4.07
CA SER A 213 10.57 -13.20 5.10
C SER A 213 10.43 -14.65 5.58
N ALA A 214 9.47 -15.40 5.02
CA ALA A 214 9.20 -16.79 5.40
C ALA A 214 10.02 -17.79 4.57
N GLN A 215 10.19 -19.02 5.08
CA GLN A 215 10.72 -20.14 4.30
C GLN A 215 9.62 -20.65 3.35
N PRO A 216 9.94 -20.91 2.08
CA PRO A 216 8.95 -21.36 1.09
C PRO A 216 8.47 -22.77 1.42
N LYS A 217 7.18 -22.94 1.69
CA LYS A 217 6.59 -24.22 2.09
C LYS A 217 6.63 -25.24 0.97
N MET A 218 6.34 -24.82 -0.27
CA MET A 218 6.26 -25.71 -1.41
C MET A 218 7.61 -26.27 -1.86
N THR A 219 8.68 -25.48 -1.74
CA THR A 219 10.04 -25.94 -2.12
C THR A 219 10.82 -26.54 -0.95
N SER A 220 10.29 -26.44 0.27
CA SER A 220 10.91 -27.04 1.46
C SER A 220 10.88 -28.55 1.35
N GLY A 221 12.05 -29.18 1.32
CA GLY A 221 12.20 -30.62 1.13
C GLY A 221 12.11 -31.11 -0.34
N ALA A 222 11.83 -30.23 -1.29
CA ALA A 222 11.89 -30.55 -2.71
C ALA A 222 13.35 -30.75 -3.16
N LYS A 223 13.56 -31.70 -4.09
CA LYS A 223 14.90 -31.99 -4.63
C LYS A 223 15.38 -30.80 -5.48
N GLU A 224 16.67 -30.49 -5.36
CA GLU A 224 17.33 -29.57 -6.27
C GLU A 224 17.38 -30.16 -7.68
N ILE A 225 17.06 -29.34 -8.68
CA ILE A 225 17.12 -29.71 -10.10
C ILE A 225 18.31 -29.05 -10.78
N SER A 226 18.77 -29.66 -11.85
CA SER A 226 19.81 -29.07 -12.70
C SER A 226 19.25 -27.89 -13.51
N LYS A 227 20.16 -27.02 -13.96
CA LYS A 227 19.80 -25.90 -14.86
C LYS A 227 19.15 -26.41 -16.15
N GLU A 228 19.53 -27.59 -16.63
CA GLU A 228 18.95 -28.19 -17.83
C GLU A 228 17.49 -28.61 -17.62
N ASN A 229 17.16 -29.21 -16.47
CA ASN A 229 15.79 -29.53 -16.10
C ASN A 229 14.95 -28.27 -15.88
N ALA A 230 15.54 -27.22 -15.34
CA ALA A 230 14.87 -25.91 -15.21
C ALA A 230 14.59 -25.26 -16.57
N LEU A 231 15.52 -25.44 -17.55
CA LEU A 231 15.30 -24.99 -18.93
C LEU A 231 14.14 -25.76 -19.59
N ASP A 232 14.05 -27.07 -19.37
CA ASP A 232 12.92 -27.86 -19.86
C ASP A 232 11.58 -27.40 -19.25
N ALA A 233 11.56 -27.06 -17.96
CA ALA A 233 10.36 -26.49 -17.31
C ALA A 233 10.01 -25.11 -17.87
N ALA A 234 10.99 -24.24 -18.13
CA ALA A 234 10.79 -22.95 -18.74
C ALA A 234 10.21 -23.08 -20.17
N ALA A 235 10.77 -24.00 -20.99
CA ALA A 235 10.30 -24.28 -22.35
C ALA A 235 8.85 -24.79 -22.37
N ALA A 236 8.52 -25.70 -21.48
CA ALA A 236 7.16 -26.22 -21.33
C ALA A 236 6.18 -25.11 -20.94
N PHE A 237 6.57 -24.24 -20.00
CA PHE A 237 5.74 -23.10 -19.56
C PHE A 237 5.53 -22.07 -20.66
N LEU A 238 6.57 -21.74 -21.41
CA LEU A 238 6.49 -20.75 -22.52
C LEU A 238 5.88 -21.33 -23.80
N GLY A 239 5.75 -22.66 -23.91
CA GLY A 239 5.25 -23.33 -25.10
C GLY A 239 6.17 -23.21 -26.32
N CYS A 240 7.50 -23.19 -26.13
CA CYS A 240 8.50 -23.00 -27.19
C CYS A 240 9.59 -24.09 -27.14
N ASP A 241 10.44 -24.17 -28.20
CA ASP A 241 11.59 -25.07 -28.19
C ASP A 241 12.67 -24.54 -27.23
N LYS A 242 13.23 -25.41 -26.40
CA LYS A 242 14.29 -25.07 -25.47
C LYS A 242 15.54 -24.43 -26.12
N LYS A 243 15.73 -24.68 -27.42
CA LYS A 243 16.83 -24.06 -28.22
C LYS A 243 16.65 -22.55 -28.43
N GLU A 244 15.41 -22.07 -28.31
CA GLU A 244 15.08 -20.66 -28.46
C GLU A 244 15.20 -19.89 -27.14
N ILE A 245 15.50 -20.59 -26.03
CA ILE A 245 15.62 -20.02 -24.70
C ILE A 245 17.08 -19.82 -24.34
N SER A 246 17.41 -18.62 -23.86
CA SER A 246 18.74 -18.28 -23.38
C SER A 246 18.77 -18.22 -21.86
N PHE A 247 19.82 -18.76 -21.25
CA PHE A 247 20.07 -18.57 -19.83
C PHE A 247 20.51 -17.12 -19.55
N LEU A 248 19.89 -16.48 -18.55
CA LEU A 248 20.23 -15.10 -18.14
C LEU A 248 21.11 -15.08 -16.89
N SER A 249 20.60 -15.62 -15.77
CA SER A 249 21.24 -15.50 -14.46
C SER A 249 20.71 -16.53 -13.47
N GLU A 250 21.32 -16.54 -12.31
CA GLU A 250 20.82 -17.23 -11.13
C GLU A 250 20.38 -16.20 -10.10
N GLU A 251 19.19 -16.38 -9.54
CA GLU A 251 18.72 -15.62 -8.42
C GLU A 251 19.02 -16.37 -7.11
N SER A 252 19.54 -15.62 -6.14
CA SER A 252 19.77 -16.09 -4.78
C SER A 252 18.76 -15.46 -3.83
N GLY A 253 18.46 -16.08 -2.71
CA GLY A 253 17.50 -15.59 -1.73
C GLY A 253 16.69 -16.74 -1.13
N ASN A 254 15.51 -16.42 -0.58
CA ASN A 254 14.64 -17.42 0.06
C ASN A 254 14.10 -18.46 -0.93
N VAL A 255 13.94 -18.09 -2.19
CA VAL A 255 13.52 -18.97 -3.29
C VAL A 255 14.57 -18.89 -4.40
N PRO A 256 15.68 -19.64 -4.33
CA PRO A 256 16.71 -19.64 -5.37
C PRO A 256 16.13 -20.12 -6.71
N ALA A 257 16.48 -19.45 -7.81
CA ALA A 257 15.93 -19.73 -9.13
C ALA A 257 16.97 -19.61 -10.23
N TYR A 258 16.70 -20.27 -11.35
CA TYR A 258 17.35 -20.05 -12.64
C TYR A 258 16.47 -19.16 -13.50
N CYS A 259 17.05 -18.11 -14.07
CA CYS A 259 16.37 -17.16 -14.94
C CYS A 259 16.73 -17.39 -16.40
N PHE A 260 15.72 -17.40 -17.25
CA PHE A 260 15.84 -17.62 -18.68
C PHE A 260 15.09 -16.52 -19.44
N SER A 261 15.49 -16.30 -20.70
CA SER A 261 14.80 -15.38 -21.61
C SER A 261 14.43 -16.06 -22.92
N HIS A 262 13.28 -15.70 -23.43
CA HIS A 262 12.80 -16.02 -24.78
C HIS A 262 12.07 -14.81 -25.35
N ASN A 263 12.60 -14.24 -26.43
CA ASN A 263 12.13 -12.97 -27.00
C ASN A 263 12.10 -11.87 -25.91
N ASN A 264 10.94 -11.23 -25.70
CA ASN A 264 10.74 -10.19 -24.68
C ASN A 264 10.33 -10.75 -23.32
N LYS A 265 10.27 -12.08 -23.16
CA LYS A 265 9.82 -12.73 -21.91
C LYS A 265 11.01 -13.19 -21.08
N THR A 266 10.94 -12.92 -19.79
CA THR A 266 11.84 -13.48 -18.78
C THR A 266 11.03 -14.43 -17.91
N VAL A 267 11.57 -15.63 -17.65
CA VAL A 267 10.95 -16.64 -16.80
C VAL A 267 11.93 -17.12 -15.76
N ALA A 268 11.50 -17.25 -14.51
CA ALA A 268 12.31 -17.80 -13.42
C ALA A 268 11.73 -19.13 -12.94
N VAL A 269 12.61 -20.12 -12.76
CA VAL A 269 12.28 -21.48 -12.34
C VAL A 269 13.05 -21.79 -11.05
N THR A 270 12.36 -22.23 -10.01
CA THR A 270 12.97 -22.55 -8.72
C THR A 270 14.00 -23.65 -8.83
N LYS A 271 15.15 -23.51 -8.15
CA LYS A 271 16.17 -24.58 -8.07
C LYS A 271 15.66 -25.82 -7.36
N ASN A 272 14.81 -25.65 -6.36
CA ASN A 272 14.18 -26.75 -5.65
C ASN A 272 12.78 -26.99 -6.19
N GLY A 273 12.55 -28.15 -6.77
CA GLY A 273 11.26 -28.60 -7.29
C GLY A 273 10.95 -28.20 -8.74
N GLY A 274 11.65 -27.21 -9.32
CA GLY A 274 11.48 -26.85 -10.72
C GLY A 274 10.16 -26.11 -11.05
N TYR A 275 9.65 -25.34 -10.11
CA TYR A 275 8.41 -24.58 -10.29
C TYR A 275 8.69 -23.23 -10.95
N VAL A 276 7.83 -22.81 -11.89
CA VAL A 276 7.91 -21.43 -12.42
C VAL A 276 7.39 -20.48 -11.35
N ILE A 277 8.28 -19.57 -10.90
CA ILE A 277 7.95 -18.59 -9.86
C ILE A 277 7.36 -17.32 -10.44
N TYR A 278 7.90 -16.85 -11.56
CA TYR A 278 7.34 -15.72 -12.31
C TYR A 278 7.67 -15.79 -13.81
N MET A 279 6.89 -15.08 -14.60
CA MET A 279 7.16 -14.73 -15.99
C MET A 279 6.77 -13.27 -16.20
N LEU A 280 7.62 -12.50 -16.87
CA LEU A 280 7.41 -11.12 -17.24
C LEU A 280 7.64 -10.93 -18.73
N ASP A 281 6.70 -10.28 -19.41
CA ASP A 281 6.86 -9.84 -20.79
C ASP A 281 7.16 -8.33 -20.76
N SER A 282 8.30 -7.93 -21.31
CA SER A 282 8.73 -6.53 -21.40
C SER A 282 8.13 -5.78 -22.59
N SER A 283 7.23 -6.40 -23.34
CA SER A 283 6.53 -5.74 -24.43
C SER A 283 5.62 -4.63 -23.89
N PHE A 284 5.64 -3.49 -24.56
CA PHE A 284 4.76 -2.37 -24.20
C PHE A 284 3.29 -2.75 -24.46
N ALA A 285 2.42 -2.44 -23.51
CA ALA A 285 0.97 -2.53 -23.70
C ALA A 285 0.47 -1.18 -24.25
N GLY A 286 -0.09 -1.21 -25.44
CA GLY A 286 -0.67 -0.04 -26.08
C GLY A 286 -2.11 0.25 -25.59
N GLU A 287 -2.92 0.87 -26.46
CA GLU A 287 -4.31 1.19 -26.16
C GLU A 287 -5.14 -0.08 -25.94
N ALA A 288 -5.94 -0.11 -24.86
CA ALA A 288 -6.78 -1.24 -24.49
C ALA A 288 -7.84 -1.52 -25.58
N LYS A 289 -7.87 -2.74 -26.09
CA LYS A 289 -8.84 -3.25 -27.08
C LYS A 289 -9.74 -4.35 -26.50
N LEU A 290 -9.25 -5.08 -25.51
CA LEU A 290 -10.02 -6.11 -24.81
C LEU A 290 -10.83 -5.51 -23.67
N LYS A 291 -12.02 -6.08 -23.46
CA LYS A 291 -12.80 -5.83 -22.25
C LYS A 291 -12.22 -6.63 -21.07
N THR A 292 -12.40 -6.11 -19.87
CA THR A 292 -11.97 -6.77 -18.62
C THR A 292 -12.47 -8.21 -18.52
N ALA A 293 -13.72 -8.47 -18.85
CA ALA A 293 -14.27 -9.83 -18.81
C ALA A 293 -13.51 -10.83 -19.71
N ASP A 294 -13.05 -10.41 -20.88
CA ASP A 294 -12.26 -11.22 -21.78
C ASP A 294 -10.86 -11.46 -21.22
N ALA A 295 -10.27 -10.46 -20.56
CA ALA A 295 -8.98 -10.59 -19.88
C ALA A 295 -9.05 -11.58 -18.70
N LEU A 296 -10.10 -11.51 -17.86
CA LEU A 296 -10.35 -12.44 -16.77
C LEU A 296 -10.46 -13.89 -17.28
N LYS A 297 -11.19 -14.09 -18.37
CA LYS A 297 -11.33 -15.40 -19.02
C LYS A 297 -9.98 -15.94 -19.50
N LYS A 298 -9.19 -15.10 -20.20
CA LYS A 298 -7.84 -15.49 -20.70
C LYS A 298 -6.90 -15.86 -19.56
N ALA A 299 -6.90 -15.09 -18.47
CA ALA A 299 -6.09 -15.36 -17.29
C ALA A 299 -6.48 -16.72 -16.65
N SER A 300 -7.78 -17.01 -16.53
CA SER A 300 -8.27 -18.27 -15.98
C SER A 300 -7.90 -19.46 -16.88
N GLU A 301 -8.06 -19.34 -18.21
CA GLU A 301 -7.69 -20.36 -19.19
C GLU A 301 -6.18 -20.65 -19.16
N PHE A 302 -5.37 -19.60 -19.01
CA PHE A 302 -3.91 -19.73 -18.87
C PHE A 302 -3.55 -20.52 -17.62
N LEU A 303 -4.13 -20.19 -16.45
CA LEU A 303 -3.87 -20.92 -15.22
C LEU A 303 -4.28 -22.40 -15.33
N ALA A 304 -5.45 -22.67 -15.88
CA ALA A 304 -5.94 -24.04 -16.06
C ALA A 304 -5.01 -24.86 -16.98
N SER A 305 -4.49 -24.26 -18.06
CA SER A 305 -3.55 -24.93 -18.99
C SER A 305 -2.17 -25.21 -18.40
N HIS A 306 -1.81 -24.49 -17.31
CA HIS A 306 -0.54 -24.65 -16.61
C HIS A 306 -0.64 -25.41 -15.29
N GLY A 307 -1.74 -26.13 -15.08
CA GLY A 307 -1.92 -27.00 -13.91
C GLY A 307 -2.49 -26.31 -12.67
N TYR A 308 -2.97 -25.09 -12.78
CA TYR A 308 -3.57 -24.30 -11.71
C TYR A 308 -5.09 -24.17 -11.85
N ALA A 309 -5.78 -25.32 -12.10
CA ALA A 309 -7.24 -25.33 -12.32
C ALA A 309 -8.06 -24.99 -11.07
N ASP A 310 -7.50 -25.23 -9.87
CA ASP A 310 -8.18 -25.02 -8.59
C ASP A 310 -8.00 -23.58 -8.04
N MET A 311 -7.74 -22.62 -8.92
CA MET A 311 -7.59 -21.22 -8.54
C MET A 311 -8.91 -20.48 -8.75
N LYS A 312 -9.29 -19.67 -7.75
CA LYS A 312 -10.48 -18.82 -7.79
C LYS A 312 -10.08 -17.36 -7.87
N GLU A 313 -10.66 -16.66 -8.84
CA GLU A 313 -10.54 -15.21 -8.94
C GLU A 313 -10.93 -14.54 -7.61
N SER A 314 -10.09 -13.63 -7.14
CA SER A 314 -10.30 -12.86 -5.92
C SER A 314 -10.62 -11.41 -6.27
N TYR A 315 -9.67 -10.69 -6.87
CA TYR A 315 -9.84 -9.31 -7.34
C TYR A 315 -8.94 -9.04 -8.55
N TYR A 316 -9.22 -7.96 -9.25
CA TYR A 316 -8.39 -7.53 -10.37
C TYR A 316 -8.17 -6.02 -10.34
N SER A 317 -7.12 -5.58 -11.02
CA SER A 317 -6.82 -4.17 -11.27
C SER A 317 -6.32 -3.97 -12.69
N THR A 318 -6.60 -2.80 -13.26
CA THR A 318 -6.13 -2.43 -14.59
C THR A 318 -5.26 -1.18 -14.48
N SER A 319 -4.03 -1.27 -14.98
CA SER A 319 -3.07 -0.15 -15.06
C SER A 319 -2.21 -0.30 -16.30
N ASP A 320 -1.89 0.80 -16.96
CA ASP A 320 -0.96 0.87 -18.08
C ASP A 320 -1.25 -0.17 -19.20
N GLY A 321 -2.53 -0.39 -19.51
CA GLY A 321 -2.96 -1.33 -20.55
C GLY A 321 -2.84 -2.81 -20.17
N VAL A 322 -2.57 -3.13 -18.89
CA VAL A 322 -2.53 -4.50 -18.36
C VAL A 322 -3.61 -4.70 -17.31
N CYS A 323 -4.41 -5.76 -17.47
CA CYS A 323 -5.34 -6.22 -16.45
C CYS A 323 -4.65 -7.31 -15.61
N THR A 324 -4.34 -7.00 -14.36
CA THR A 324 -3.76 -7.95 -13.40
C THR A 324 -4.85 -8.56 -12.55
N VAL A 325 -4.97 -9.89 -12.60
CA VAL A 325 -5.97 -10.67 -11.88
C VAL A 325 -5.29 -11.48 -10.77
N ASN A 326 -5.81 -11.38 -9.57
CA ASN A 326 -5.36 -12.16 -8.42
C ASN A 326 -6.25 -13.39 -8.23
N TYR A 327 -5.62 -14.53 -8.08
CA TYR A 327 -6.26 -15.82 -7.88
C TYR A 327 -5.82 -16.41 -6.55
N ALA A 328 -6.78 -16.90 -5.76
CA ALA A 328 -6.53 -17.65 -4.53
C ALA A 328 -6.84 -19.14 -4.76
N TYR A 329 -6.04 -20.03 -4.15
CA TYR A 329 -6.28 -21.46 -4.20
C TYR A 329 -7.61 -21.83 -3.55
N LYS A 330 -8.35 -22.76 -4.16
CA LYS A 330 -9.63 -23.26 -3.66
C LYS A 330 -9.64 -24.78 -3.60
N LYS A 331 -9.95 -25.34 -2.43
CA LYS A 331 -10.12 -26.79 -2.24
C LYS A 331 -11.32 -27.04 -1.33
N ASP A 332 -12.16 -28.01 -1.68
CA ASP A 332 -13.32 -28.42 -0.89
C ASP A 332 -14.26 -27.28 -0.47
N GLY A 333 -14.42 -26.29 -1.34
CA GLY A 333 -15.25 -25.11 -1.08
C GLY A 333 -14.59 -24.00 -0.23
N VAL A 334 -13.39 -24.24 0.28
CA VAL A 334 -12.61 -23.27 1.07
C VAL A 334 -11.64 -22.50 0.17
N ILE A 335 -11.54 -21.20 0.36
CA ILE A 335 -10.56 -20.33 -0.33
C ILE A 335 -9.35 -20.11 0.58
N TYR A 336 -8.16 -20.26 0.04
CA TYR A 336 -6.88 -20.09 0.76
C TYR A 336 -6.18 -18.84 0.26
N TYR A 337 -6.41 -17.70 0.92
CA TYR A 337 -5.81 -16.42 0.54
C TYR A 337 -4.29 -16.34 0.72
N PRO A 338 -3.61 -17.13 1.57
CA PRO A 338 -2.14 -17.19 1.54
C PRO A 338 -1.56 -17.70 0.22
N ASP A 339 -2.31 -18.52 -0.52
CA ASP A 339 -1.87 -19.23 -1.72
C ASP A 339 -2.30 -18.46 -2.98
N LEU A 340 -1.64 -17.32 -3.22
CA LEU A 340 -1.99 -16.39 -4.31
C LEU A 340 -1.12 -16.59 -5.55
N ILE A 341 -1.77 -16.49 -6.72
CA ILE A 341 -1.12 -16.32 -8.03
C ILE A 341 -1.70 -15.07 -8.69
N LYS A 342 -0.83 -14.29 -9.36
CA LYS A 342 -1.24 -13.13 -10.15
C LYS A 342 -0.98 -13.38 -11.62
N VAL A 343 -1.91 -12.98 -12.47
CA VAL A 343 -1.79 -13.07 -13.93
C VAL A 343 -2.12 -11.72 -14.53
N GLY A 344 -1.18 -11.13 -15.23
CA GLY A 344 -1.37 -9.91 -16.02
C GLY A 344 -1.69 -10.23 -17.47
N VAL A 345 -2.75 -9.63 -18.00
CA VAL A 345 -3.17 -9.77 -19.40
C VAL A 345 -3.01 -8.43 -20.09
N ASN A 346 -2.26 -8.38 -21.19
CA ASN A 346 -2.15 -7.21 -22.03
C ASN A 346 -3.49 -6.95 -22.73
N LEU A 347 -4.11 -5.82 -22.46
CA LEU A 347 -5.43 -5.46 -22.99
C LEU A 347 -5.43 -5.08 -24.46
N GLU A 348 -4.28 -4.79 -25.06
CA GLU A 348 -4.18 -4.56 -26.50
C GLU A 348 -4.18 -5.87 -27.29
N THR A 349 -3.36 -6.85 -26.88
CA THR A 349 -3.13 -8.09 -27.63
C THR A 349 -3.89 -9.29 -27.06
N GLY A 350 -4.18 -9.27 -25.77
CA GLY A 350 -4.74 -10.40 -25.03
C GLY A 350 -3.70 -11.47 -24.67
N ASP A 351 -2.41 -11.18 -24.81
CA ASP A 351 -1.34 -12.07 -24.38
C ASP A 351 -1.09 -11.94 -22.88
N ILE A 352 -0.50 -12.98 -22.29
CA ILE A 352 -0.09 -12.94 -20.90
C ILE A 352 1.16 -12.08 -20.77
N ALA A 353 1.00 -10.94 -20.12
CA ALA A 353 2.07 -9.97 -19.85
C ALA A 353 2.88 -10.33 -18.59
N SER A 354 2.24 -10.96 -17.61
CA SER A 354 2.93 -11.39 -16.39
C SER A 354 2.26 -12.60 -15.75
N PHE A 355 3.06 -13.37 -15.04
CA PHE A 355 2.64 -14.44 -14.15
C PHE A 355 3.50 -14.36 -12.90
N ASP A 356 2.89 -14.39 -11.71
CA ASP A 356 3.59 -14.40 -10.43
C ASP A 356 2.94 -15.42 -9.50
N ALA A 357 3.64 -16.52 -9.24
CA ALA A 357 3.25 -17.57 -8.33
C ALA A 357 4.04 -17.55 -7.01
N LYS A 358 4.77 -16.47 -6.71
CA LYS A 358 5.61 -16.38 -5.51
C LYS A 358 4.78 -16.63 -4.25
N GLY A 359 3.60 -16.00 -4.15
CA GLY A 359 2.70 -16.22 -3.01
C GLY A 359 2.29 -17.68 -2.85
N TYR A 360 1.95 -18.33 -3.93
CA TYR A 360 1.61 -19.76 -3.95
C TYR A 360 2.79 -20.63 -3.50
N ILE A 361 3.96 -20.44 -4.11
CA ILE A 361 5.18 -21.23 -3.79
C ILE A 361 5.60 -21.05 -2.32
N MET A 362 5.47 -19.84 -1.79
CA MET A 362 5.82 -19.54 -0.41
C MET A 362 4.89 -20.18 0.61
N ASN A 363 3.59 -20.28 0.32
CA ASN A 363 2.57 -20.61 1.31
C ASN A 363 1.85 -21.93 1.08
N HIS A 364 1.80 -22.43 -0.17
CA HIS A 364 1.04 -23.62 -0.49
C HIS A 364 1.55 -24.87 0.21
N THR A 365 0.65 -25.54 0.91
CA THR A 365 0.89 -26.81 1.59
C THR A 365 -0.43 -27.53 1.81
N GLU A 366 -0.40 -28.85 2.00
CA GLU A 366 -1.58 -29.57 2.45
C GLU A 366 -1.99 -29.10 3.84
N ARG A 367 -3.27 -28.73 3.99
CA ARG A 367 -3.85 -28.26 5.25
C ARG A 367 -5.00 -29.17 5.68
N SER A 368 -5.01 -29.51 6.97
CA SER A 368 -6.13 -30.22 7.59
C SER A 368 -6.93 -29.22 8.41
N LEU A 369 -8.08 -28.79 7.87
CA LEU A 369 -8.98 -27.90 8.59
C LEU A 369 -9.90 -28.71 9.52
N SER A 370 -10.25 -28.11 10.66
CA SER A 370 -11.17 -28.71 11.62
C SER A 370 -12.57 -28.86 10.99
N SER A 371 -13.24 -29.97 11.34
CA SER A 371 -14.68 -30.13 11.10
C SER A 371 -15.52 -29.63 12.29
N ASP A 372 -14.90 -29.46 13.46
CA ASP A 372 -15.53 -28.90 14.65
C ASP A 372 -15.40 -27.36 14.61
N ILE A 373 -16.37 -26.74 13.93
CA ILE A 373 -16.43 -25.30 13.70
C ILE A 373 -17.86 -24.79 13.90
N LEU A 374 -17.99 -23.52 14.20
CA LEU A 374 -19.28 -22.84 14.20
C LEU A 374 -19.96 -22.94 12.83
N SER A 375 -21.25 -23.17 12.84
CA SER A 375 -22.04 -23.09 11.61
C SER A 375 -21.99 -21.66 11.04
N ARG A 376 -22.25 -21.55 9.72
CA ARG A 376 -22.38 -20.25 9.07
C ARG A 376 -23.38 -19.33 9.80
N ALA A 377 -24.52 -19.87 10.23
CA ALA A 377 -25.57 -19.10 10.89
C ALA A 377 -25.16 -18.61 12.29
N GLU A 378 -24.32 -19.35 13.01
CA GLU A 378 -23.77 -18.94 14.30
C GLU A 378 -22.72 -17.85 14.10
N ALA A 379 -21.76 -18.03 13.18
CA ALA A 379 -20.75 -17.03 12.85
C ALA A 379 -21.38 -15.70 12.37
N GLN A 380 -22.46 -15.78 11.58
CA GLN A 380 -23.17 -14.59 11.07
C GLN A 380 -23.73 -13.70 12.18
N LYS A 381 -23.97 -14.23 13.39
CA LYS A 381 -24.46 -13.41 14.53
C LYS A 381 -23.43 -12.38 15.01
N SER A 382 -22.16 -12.59 14.68
CA SER A 382 -21.07 -11.64 15.00
C SER A 382 -20.87 -10.56 13.93
N VAL A 383 -21.52 -10.69 12.78
CA VAL A 383 -21.54 -9.64 11.76
C VAL A 383 -22.39 -8.48 12.26
N SER A 384 -21.89 -7.25 12.11
CA SER A 384 -22.58 -6.03 12.54
C SER A 384 -24.01 -5.95 11.98
N GLY A 385 -24.97 -5.59 12.83
CA GLY A 385 -26.35 -5.34 12.41
C GLY A 385 -26.54 -4.15 11.46
N LEU A 386 -25.49 -3.36 11.23
CA LEU A 386 -25.46 -2.28 10.22
C LEU A 386 -25.22 -2.81 8.80
N LEU A 387 -24.87 -4.10 8.66
CA LEU A 387 -24.49 -4.73 7.41
C LEU A 387 -25.56 -5.72 6.96
N THR A 388 -25.82 -5.73 5.67
CA THR A 388 -26.61 -6.76 4.99
C THR A 388 -25.65 -7.76 4.36
N VAL A 389 -25.75 -9.03 4.74
CA VAL A 389 -24.93 -10.10 4.14
C VAL A 389 -25.43 -10.40 2.73
N LEU A 390 -24.54 -10.23 1.74
CA LEU A 390 -24.80 -10.50 0.32
C LEU A 390 -24.41 -11.93 -0.05
N ASP A 391 -23.24 -12.39 0.41
CA ASP A 391 -22.71 -13.73 0.17
C ASP A 391 -21.83 -14.18 1.34
N SER A 392 -21.51 -15.47 1.38
CA SER A 392 -20.59 -16.01 2.37
C SER A 392 -19.91 -17.29 1.91
N LYS A 393 -18.67 -17.47 2.32
CA LYS A 393 -17.85 -18.65 2.02
C LYS A 393 -16.86 -18.92 3.16
N ARG A 394 -16.30 -20.12 3.21
CA ARG A 394 -15.22 -20.43 4.13
C ARG A 394 -13.89 -20.03 3.50
N ALA A 395 -13.03 -19.41 4.27
CA ALA A 395 -11.73 -18.93 3.81
C ALA A 395 -10.66 -19.13 4.89
N VAL A 396 -9.43 -19.38 4.44
CA VAL A 396 -8.24 -19.30 5.28
C VAL A 396 -7.54 -17.99 4.97
N ILE A 397 -7.31 -17.18 6.00
CA ILE A 397 -6.62 -15.89 5.88
C ILE A 397 -5.29 -15.91 6.61
N PRO A 398 -4.26 -15.18 6.12
CA PRO A 398 -3.02 -14.99 6.87
C PRO A 398 -3.25 -14.02 8.03
N THR A 399 -2.52 -14.22 9.12
CA THR A 399 -2.54 -13.32 10.29
C THR A 399 -1.30 -12.45 10.34
N LYS A 400 -1.40 -11.30 11.02
CA LYS A 400 -0.26 -10.39 11.28
C LYS A 400 0.91 -11.09 12.00
N SER A 401 0.65 -12.19 12.71
CA SER A 401 1.67 -13.03 13.37
C SER A 401 2.30 -14.09 12.47
N LYS A 402 2.08 -14.05 11.17
CA LYS A 402 2.57 -15.03 10.17
C LYS A 402 1.95 -16.44 10.32
N GLY A 403 0.83 -16.56 11.00
CA GLY A 403 0.00 -17.76 11.05
C GLY A 403 -1.13 -17.71 10.02
N GLU A 404 -2.03 -18.66 10.13
CA GLU A 404 -3.24 -18.74 9.30
C GLU A 404 -4.45 -18.92 10.21
N LYS A 405 -5.59 -18.36 9.82
CA LYS A 405 -6.88 -18.56 10.49
C LYS A 405 -7.94 -19.06 9.52
N ASP A 406 -8.74 -19.98 9.98
CA ASP A 406 -9.89 -20.52 9.31
C ASP A 406 -11.13 -19.70 9.69
N CYS A 407 -11.72 -19.01 8.74
CA CYS A 407 -12.78 -18.04 8.94
C CYS A 407 -13.99 -18.31 8.04
N TRP A 408 -15.15 -17.86 8.48
CA TRP A 408 -16.25 -17.51 7.60
C TRP A 408 -16.03 -16.11 7.06
N GLU A 409 -15.93 -15.98 5.76
CA GLU A 409 -15.94 -14.69 5.05
C GLU A 409 -17.37 -14.33 4.72
N PHE A 410 -17.81 -13.15 5.15
CA PHE A 410 -19.11 -12.59 4.79
C PHE A 410 -18.88 -11.35 3.92
N HIS A 411 -19.37 -11.40 2.68
CA HIS A 411 -19.46 -10.23 1.81
C HIS A 411 -20.72 -9.49 2.16
N CYS A 412 -20.57 -8.23 2.56
CA CYS A 412 -21.64 -7.43 3.13
C CYS A 412 -21.70 -6.05 2.47
N ALA A 413 -22.87 -5.42 2.52
CA ALA A 413 -23.06 -4.02 2.17
C ALA A 413 -23.76 -3.28 3.32
N ASP A 414 -23.40 -2.01 3.51
CA ASP A 414 -24.14 -1.11 4.39
C ASP A 414 -25.33 -0.45 3.66
N LYS A 415 -26.10 0.39 4.37
CA LYS A 415 -27.26 1.11 3.82
C LYS A 415 -26.93 2.10 2.70
N ASP A 416 -25.67 2.55 2.62
CA ASP A 416 -25.18 3.54 1.66
C ASP A 416 -24.53 2.86 0.44
N GLY A 417 -24.49 1.52 0.43
CA GLY A 417 -23.94 0.69 -0.65
C GLY A 417 -22.43 0.47 -0.55
N ASN A 418 -21.79 0.85 0.57
CA ASN A 418 -20.39 0.52 0.79
C ASN A 418 -20.25 -0.97 1.11
N GLU A 419 -19.38 -1.65 0.38
CA GLU A 419 -19.18 -3.08 0.53
C GLU A 419 -17.94 -3.41 1.36
N VAL A 420 -18.06 -4.45 2.19
CA VAL A 420 -16.99 -4.91 3.07
C VAL A 420 -16.96 -6.44 3.11
N LEU A 421 -15.77 -7.01 3.36
CA LEU A 421 -15.60 -8.41 3.72
C LEU A 421 -15.35 -8.49 5.22
N VAL A 422 -16.15 -9.29 5.92
CA VAL A 422 -16.01 -9.54 7.35
C VAL A 422 -15.57 -10.99 7.55
N TYR A 423 -14.44 -11.19 8.23
CA TYR A 423 -13.89 -12.50 8.53
C TYR A 423 -14.17 -12.88 9.97
N ILE A 424 -14.95 -13.95 10.18
CA ILE A 424 -15.30 -14.47 11.50
C ILE A 424 -14.55 -15.79 11.73
N ASP A 425 -13.72 -15.85 12.74
CA ASP A 425 -12.98 -17.05 13.14
C ASP A 425 -13.95 -18.21 13.39
N THR A 426 -13.74 -19.34 12.73
CA THR A 426 -14.68 -20.49 12.77
C THR A 426 -14.76 -21.18 14.11
N LYS A 427 -13.82 -20.97 15.04
CA LYS A 427 -13.79 -21.57 16.37
C LYS A 427 -14.34 -20.66 17.44
N THR A 428 -13.93 -19.39 17.41
CA THR A 428 -14.28 -18.44 18.47
C THR A 428 -15.53 -17.64 18.18
N GLY A 429 -15.90 -17.49 16.89
CA GLY A 429 -16.99 -16.64 16.46
C GLY A 429 -16.68 -15.13 16.56
N TYR A 430 -15.44 -14.76 16.80
CA TYR A 430 -15.03 -13.36 16.81
C TYR A 430 -14.59 -12.89 15.42
N GLU A 431 -14.75 -11.60 15.17
CA GLU A 431 -14.17 -10.93 14.01
C GLU A 431 -12.65 -10.99 14.08
N ASP A 432 -12.01 -11.44 13.02
CA ASP A 432 -10.56 -11.47 12.89
C ASP A 432 -10.04 -10.35 12.00
N ASP A 433 -10.76 -10.04 10.93
CA ASP A 433 -10.46 -8.90 10.07
C ASP A 433 -11.72 -8.36 9.37
N ILE A 434 -11.65 -7.10 8.95
CA ILE A 434 -12.64 -6.43 8.11
C ILE A 434 -11.88 -5.75 6.98
N LEU A 435 -12.23 -6.07 5.72
CA LEU A 435 -11.67 -5.42 4.55
C LEU A 435 -12.72 -4.55 3.87
N LEU A 436 -12.35 -3.29 3.62
CA LEU A 436 -13.16 -2.38 2.82
C LEU A 436 -12.97 -2.71 1.35
N LEU A 437 -14.05 -2.82 0.57
CA LEU A 437 -13.99 -2.95 -0.88
C LEU A 437 -14.09 -1.56 -1.50
N LEU A 438 -13.05 -1.18 -2.23
CA LEU A 438 -12.96 0.11 -2.89
C LEU A 438 -13.07 -0.13 -4.40
N TYR A 439 -14.15 0.35 -4.99
CA TYR A 439 -14.40 0.26 -6.42
C TYR A 439 -13.83 1.47 -7.14
N SER A 440 -13.10 1.24 -8.22
CA SER A 440 -12.57 2.28 -9.12
C SER A 440 -12.73 1.83 -10.57
N ASP A 441 -12.55 2.73 -11.51
CA ASP A 441 -12.55 2.39 -12.95
C ASP A 441 -11.45 1.38 -13.30
N GLY A 442 -10.37 1.34 -12.51
CA GLY A 442 -9.26 0.38 -12.65
C GLY A 442 -9.50 -0.98 -11.99
N GLY A 443 -10.60 -1.20 -11.26
CA GLY A 443 -10.87 -2.48 -10.61
C GLY A 443 -11.35 -2.37 -9.17
N ILE A 444 -11.22 -3.47 -8.41
CA ILE A 444 -11.62 -3.58 -7.01
C ILE A 444 -10.36 -3.69 -6.16
N LEU A 445 -10.21 -2.79 -5.20
CA LEU A 445 -9.15 -2.82 -4.20
C LEU A 445 -9.72 -3.23 -2.85
N THR A 446 -8.95 -3.97 -2.07
CA THR A 446 -9.28 -4.29 -0.67
C THR A 446 -8.33 -3.55 0.27
N LYS A 447 -8.87 -2.93 1.31
CA LYS A 447 -8.08 -2.23 2.33
C LYS A 447 -8.46 -2.64 3.75
#